data_a60234da238973cc5151d083edb665f5
#
_entry.id   a60234da238973cc5151d083edb665f5
#
_cell.length_a   1.000
_cell.length_b   1.000
_cell.length_c   1.000
_cell.angle_alpha   90.00
_cell.angle_beta   90.00
_cell.angle_gamma   90.00
#
_symmetry.space_group_name_H-M   'P 1'
#
loop_
_entity.id
_entity.type
_entity.pdbx_description
1 polymer ?
#
loop_
_entity_poly.entity_id
_entity_poly.type
_entity_poly.pdbx_seq_one_letter_code
_entity_poly.pdbx_strand_id
1 'polypeptide(L)'
;MTDQNSRKTLIYLILTLNHIYPDYDFSSLRAEHFTKEGTLSDVKTDIDTLLMESSKVWAARYGNEEPFLEVLWKTIDAAIEVFDCDVYSYKAVAEGDPFTDDGNLWSFNYFFYNKKLKRILYFTMHATSKTMLDLDSDDELDLDESNDQTGGTGYNSYDGSHRESFGNDDSMVFDEMDL
;
A
#
# COMPACT_ATOMS: atom_id res chain seq x y z
N MET A 1 39.24 2.26 4.19
CA MET A 1 39.30 1.15 3.23
C MET A 1 37.92 0.50 3.18
N THR A 2 37.20 0.72 2.11
CA THR A 2 35.86 0.09 1.96
C THR A 2 36.13 -1.37 1.66
N ASP A 3 35.75 -2.23 2.56
CA ASP A 3 35.92 -3.68 2.42
C ASP A 3 35.21 -4.15 1.13
N GLN A 4 35.85 -5.04 0.39
CA GLN A 4 35.30 -5.61 -0.86
C GLN A 4 33.91 -6.24 -0.65
N ASN A 5 33.65 -6.78 0.54
CA ASN A 5 32.36 -7.34 0.90
C ASN A 5 31.25 -6.27 1.02
N SER A 6 31.59 -5.10 1.57
CA SER A 6 30.67 -3.97 1.69
C SER A 6 30.23 -3.44 0.31
N ARG A 7 31.16 -3.40 -0.65
CA ARG A 7 30.83 -2.99 -2.03
C ARG A 7 29.89 -3.99 -2.72
N LYS A 8 30.12 -5.29 -2.56
CA LYS A 8 29.24 -6.32 -3.13
C LYS A 8 27.84 -6.24 -2.51
N THR A 9 27.77 -6.05 -1.20
CA THR A 9 26.47 -5.90 -0.53
C THR A 9 25.72 -4.69 -1.08
N LEU A 10 26.35 -3.53 -1.19
CA LEU A 10 25.75 -2.32 -1.76
C LEU A 10 25.17 -2.58 -3.16
N ILE A 11 25.95 -3.23 -4.03
CA ILE A 11 25.48 -3.57 -5.38
C ILE A 11 24.21 -4.45 -5.31
N TYR A 12 24.18 -5.42 -4.42
CA TYR A 12 23.01 -6.30 -4.29
C TYR A 12 21.76 -5.55 -3.79
N LEU A 13 21.93 -4.61 -2.84
CA LEU A 13 20.82 -3.78 -2.36
C LEU A 13 20.28 -2.88 -3.49
N ILE A 14 21.15 -2.24 -4.26
CA ILE A 14 20.76 -1.40 -5.41
C ILE A 14 20.07 -2.25 -6.49
N LEU A 15 20.61 -3.42 -6.83
CA LEU A 15 20.00 -4.31 -7.81
C LEU A 15 18.62 -4.80 -7.35
N THR A 16 18.43 -4.99 -6.04
CA THR A 16 17.13 -5.36 -5.48
C THR A 16 16.11 -4.24 -5.70
N LEU A 17 16.47 -2.98 -5.44
CA LEU A 17 15.59 -1.83 -5.70
C LEU A 17 15.27 -1.68 -7.19
N ASN A 18 16.26 -1.71 -8.06
CA ASN A 18 16.05 -1.63 -9.52
C ASN A 18 15.16 -2.77 -10.07
N HIS A 19 15.22 -3.94 -9.43
CA HIS A 19 14.37 -5.06 -9.83
C HIS A 19 12.91 -4.90 -9.38
N ILE A 20 12.70 -4.34 -8.18
CA ILE A 20 11.37 -4.16 -7.59
C ILE A 20 10.67 -2.93 -8.18
N TYR A 21 11.43 -1.89 -8.48
CA TYR A 21 10.95 -0.61 -9.01
C TYR A 21 11.58 -0.32 -10.38
N PRO A 22 11.16 -1.00 -11.45
CA PRO A 22 11.80 -0.91 -12.76
C PRO A 22 11.69 0.46 -13.44
N ASP A 23 10.72 1.26 -13.02
CA ASP A 23 10.48 2.62 -13.55
C ASP A 23 11.39 3.67 -12.90
N TYR A 24 12.18 3.29 -11.89
CA TYR A 24 13.07 4.17 -11.15
C TYR A 24 14.54 3.78 -11.32
N ASP A 25 15.44 4.77 -11.28
CA ASP A 25 16.89 4.55 -11.41
C ASP A 25 17.61 4.76 -10.08
N PHE A 26 18.03 3.66 -9.47
CA PHE A 26 18.78 3.66 -8.21
C PHE A 26 20.31 3.60 -8.42
N SER A 27 20.81 3.77 -9.66
CA SER A 27 22.25 3.67 -9.98
C SER A 27 23.12 4.72 -9.28
N SER A 28 22.53 5.86 -8.92
CA SER A 28 23.19 6.95 -8.23
C SER A 28 23.37 6.71 -6.72
N LEU A 29 22.72 5.68 -6.15
CA LEU A 29 22.78 5.40 -4.73
C LEU A 29 24.17 4.98 -4.28
N ARG A 30 24.52 5.39 -3.05
CA ARG A 30 25.80 5.16 -2.41
C ARG A 30 25.61 4.50 -1.05
N ALA A 31 26.72 4.08 -0.44
CA ALA A 31 26.71 3.43 0.87
C ALA A 31 26.08 4.29 1.97
N GLU A 32 26.11 5.60 1.85
CA GLU A 32 25.55 6.58 2.80
C GLU A 32 24.02 6.54 2.87
N HIS A 33 23.35 6.04 1.81
CA HIS A 33 21.89 5.89 1.77
C HIS A 33 21.39 4.62 2.48
N PHE A 34 22.32 3.72 2.80
CA PHE A 34 22.02 2.47 3.49
C PHE A 34 22.67 2.44 4.86
N THR A 35 21.91 2.11 5.88
CA THR A 35 22.44 1.91 7.23
C THR A 35 22.44 0.41 7.55
N LYS A 36 23.58 -0.12 7.99
CA LYS A 36 23.59 -1.47 8.55
C LYS A 36 23.05 -1.38 9.97
N GLU A 37 21.98 -2.09 10.22
CA GLU A 37 21.32 -2.12 11.52
C GLU A 37 22.13 -2.89 12.55
N GLY A 38 21.95 -2.54 13.83
CA GLY A 38 22.72 -3.09 14.92
C GLY A 38 22.34 -4.52 15.26
N THR A 39 21.11 -4.72 15.71
CA THR A 39 20.59 -6.04 16.09
C THR A 39 19.26 -6.33 15.42
N LEU A 40 19.00 -7.59 15.15
CA LEU A 40 17.68 -8.03 14.66
C LEU A 40 16.56 -7.69 15.65
N SER A 41 16.86 -7.72 16.96
CA SER A 41 15.89 -7.40 18.00
C SER A 41 15.40 -5.96 17.92
N ASP A 42 16.31 -5.01 17.64
CA ASP A 42 15.97 -3.58 17.52
C ASP A 42 15.08 -3.38 16.29
N VAL A 43 15.47 -3.92 15.13
CA VAL A 43 14.70 -3.87 13.90
C VAL A 43 13.32 -4.51 14.08
N LYS A 44 13.26 -5.65 14.78
CA LYS A 44 11.99 -6.31 15.09
C LYS A 44 11.09 -5.40 15.94
N THR A 45 11.63 -4.76 16.95
CA THR A 45 10.89 -3.84 17.82
C THR A 45 10.34 -2.65 17.03
N ASP A 46 11.14 -2.09 16.13
CA ASP A 46 10.74 -0.97 15.28
C ASP A 46 9.60 -1.38 14.34
N ILE A 47 9.74 -2.50 13.64
CA ILE A 47 8.72 -3.03 12.74
C ILE A 47 7.43 -3.38 13.52
N ASP A 48 7.53 -4.05 14.66
CA ASP A 48 6.40 -4.41 15.50
C ASP A 48 5.62 -3.18 15.97
N THR A 49 6.34 -2.10 16.32
CA THR A 49 5.75 -0.82 16.71
C THR A 49 4.98 -0.18 15.57
N LEU A 50 5.54 -0.17 14.36
CA LEU A 50 4.90 0.36 13.15
C LEU A 50 3.64 -0.43 12.78
N LEU A 51 3.67 -1.75 12.98
CA LEU A 51 2.58 -2.66 12.62
C LEU A 51 1.51 -2.82 13.72
N MET A 52 1.62 -2.08 14.81
CA MET A 52 0.68 -2.20 15.94
C MET A 52 -0.79 -2.00 15.51
N GLU A 53 -1.08 -0.99 14.70
CA GLU A 53 -2.44 -0.73 14.22
C GLU A 53 -2.93 -1.83 13.27
N SER A 54 -2.06 -2.29 12.38
CA SER A 54 -2.37 -3.42 11.48
C SER A 54 -2.66 -4.70 12.28
N SER A 55 -1.97 -4.91 13.39
CA SER A 55 -2.21 -6.04 14.29
C SER A 55 -3.60 -5.98 14.94
N LYS A 56 -4.08 -4.78 15.31
CA LYS A 56 -5.44 -4.59 15.84
C LYS A 56 -6.50 -4.90 14.79
N VAL A 57 -6.30 -4.42 13.56
CA VAL A 57 -7.21 -4.71 12.44
C VAL A 57 -7.24 -6.20 12.13
N TRP A 58 -6.07 -6.86 12.15
CA TRP A 58 -5.99 -8.30 11.98
C TRP A 58 -6.77 -9.05 13.05
N ALA A 59 -6.55 -8.72 14.33
CA ALA A 59 -7.21 -9.34 15.45
C ALA A 59 -8.75 -9.17 15.40
N ALA A 60 -9.22 -8.00 14.97
CA ALA A 60 -10.64 -7.73 14.80
C ALA A 60 -11.27 -8.58 13.68
N ARG A 61 -10.50 -8.91 12.63
CA ARG A 61 -10.99 -9.66 11.46
C ARG A 61 -10.85 -11.18 11.59
N TYR A 62 -9.75 -11.64 12.18
CA TYR A 62 -9.36 -13.06 12.20
C TYR A 62 -9.31 -13.66 13.60
N GLY A 63 -9.59 -12.85 14.64
CA GLY A 63 -9.44 -13.26 16.04
C GLY A 63 -7.99 -13.22 16.53
N ASN A 64 -7.77 -13.65 17.76
CA ASN A 64 -6.45 -13.66 18.43
C ASN A 64 -5.78 -15.02 18.46
N GLU A 65 -6.32 -16.02 17.78
CA GLU A 65 -5.74 -17.38 17.79
C GLU A 65 -4.36 -17.42 17.14
N GLU A 66 -4.16 -16.64 16.09
CA GLU A 66 -2.87 -16.45 15.43
C GLU A 66 -2.55 -14.94 15.36
N PRO A 67 -1.76 -14.40 16.29
CA PRO A 67 -1.39 -13.00 16.31
C PRO A 67 -0.62 -12.62 15.03
N PHE A 68 -0.99 -11.49 14.42
CA PHE A 68 -0.42 -11.03 13.15
C PHE A 68 1.10 -11.00 13.14
N LEU A 69 1.72 -10.45 14.18
CA LEU A 69 3.19 -10.32 14.25
C LEU A 69 3.88 -11.68 14.35
N GLU A 70 3.27 -12.65 15.02
CA GLU A 70 3.83 -14.01 15.08
C GLU A 70 3.79 -14.69 13.71
N VAL A 71 2.67 -14.56 13.00
CA VAL A 71 2.52 -15.08 11.64
C VAL A 71 3.52 -14.40 10.69
N LEU A 72 3.66 -13.08 10.78
CA LEU A 72 4.59 -12.30 9.98
C LEU A 72 6.03 -12.79 10.17
N TRP A 73 6.51 -12.80 11.41
CA TRP A 73 7.90 -13.19 11.69
C TRP A 73 8.20 -14.65 11.39
N LYS A 74 7.23 -15.52 11.62
CA LYS A 74 7.34 -16.93 11.22
C LYS A 74 7.46 -17.09 9.70
N THR A 75 6.71 -16.28 8.95
CA THR A 75 6.76 -16.28 7.48
C THR A 75 8.10 -15.75 6.98
N ILE A 76 8.58 -14.64 7.55
CA ILE A 76 9.88 -14.05 7.22
C ILE A 76 11.00 -15.05 7.51
N ASP A 77 10.98 -15.68 8.69
CA ASP A 77 12.00 -16.66 9.08
C ASP A 77 12.02 -17.87 8.16
N ALA A 78 10.86 -18.40 7.80
CA ALA A 78 10.74 -19.51 6.85
C ALA A 78 11.30 -19.15 5.44
N ALA A 79 11.21 -17.88 5.03
CA ALA A 79 11.69 -17.44 3.72
C ALA A 79 13.20 -17.17 3.66
N ILE A 80 13.79 -16.66 4.77
CA ILE A 80 15.14 -16.10 4.73
C ILE A 80 16.06 -16.58 5.88
N GLU A 81 15.58 -17.34 6.86
CA GLU A 81 16.34 -17.67 8.08
C GLU A 81 16.84 -16.36 8.73
N VAL A 82 15.91 -15.58 9.25
CA VAL A 82 16.11 -14.17 9.64
C VAL A 82 17.25 -13.96 10.64
N PHE A 83 17.51 -14.92 11.52
CA PHE A 83 18.60 -14.86 12.51
C PHE A 83 20.00 -14.93 11.90
N ASP A 84 20.13 -15.44 10.66
CA ASP A 84 21.38 -15.54 9.91
C ASP A 84 21.56 -14.34 8.94
N CYS A 85 20.69 -13.33 9.04
CA CYS A 85 20.72 -12.16 8.15
C CYS A 85 21.52 -10.99 8.72
N ASP A 86 22.26 -10.32 7.85
CA ASP A 86 22.60 -8.92 8.06
C ASP A 86 21.41 -8.05 7.64
N VAL A 87 21.00 -7.11 8.46
CA VAL A 87 19.86 -6.22 8.15
C VAL A 87 20.40 -4.83 7.75
N TYR A 88 19.80 -4.27 6.72
CA TYR A 88 20.10 -2.91 6.24
C TYR A 88 18.78 -2.15 6.10
N SER A 89 18.79 -0.86 6.48
CA SER A 89 17.70 0.06 6.16
C SER A 89 18.10 1.00 5.03
N TYR A 90 17.15 1.45 4.26
CA TYR A 90 17.30 2.43 3.20
C TYR A 90 16.52 3.69 3.55
N LYS A 91 17.17 4.85 3.45
CA LYS A 91 16.54 6.15 3.58
C LYS A 91 16.42 6.78 2.20
N ALA A 92 15.16 6.98 1.78
CA ALA A 92 14.84 7.75 0.59
C ALA A 92 15.23 9.22 0.81
N VAL A 93 16.10 9.74 -0.03
CA VAL A 93 16.62 11.12 0.07
C VAL A 93 16.70 11.80 -1.30
N ALA A 94 16.56 11.06 -2.39
CA ALA A 94 16.73 11.57 -3.74
C ALA A 94 15.39 11.97 -4.36
N GLU A 95 15.37 13.12 -5.08
CA GLU A 95 14.28 13.41 -5.98
C GLU A 95 14.15 12.29 -7.04
N GLY A 96 12.93 11.82 -7.29
CA GLY A 96 12.69 10.69 -8.20
C GLY A 96 12.82 9.31 -7.56
N ASP A 97 12.76 9.23 -6.24
CA ASP A 97 12.66 8.01 -5.47
C ASP A 97 11.17 7.72 -5.18
N PRO A 98 10.66 6.50 -5.40
CA PRO A 98 9.23 6.18 -5.19
C PRO A 98 8.74 6.47 -3.77
N PHE A 99 9.65 6.63 -2.81
CA PHE A 99 9.32 6.92 -1.42
C PHE A 99 9.32 8.41 -1.09
N THR A 100 9.68 9.28 -2.05
CA THR A 100 9.66 10.75 -1.92
C THR A 100 8.58 11.39 -2.77
N ASP A 101 7.75 10.62 -3.46
CA ASP A 101 6.66 11.11 -4.27
C ASP A 101 5.62 11.87 -3.46
N ASP A 102 4.94 12.82 -4.09
CA ASP A 102 3.89 13.63 -3.49
C ASP A 102 2.80 12.72 -2.89
N GLY A 103 2.41 13.04 -1.65
CA GLY A 103 1.43 12.26 -0.91
C GLY A 103 2.01 11.14 -0.04
N ASN A 104 3.27 10.78 -0.16
CA ASN A 104 3.91 9.85 0.78
C ASN A 104 4.15 10.54 2.13
N LEU A 105 3.57 9.99 3.19
CA LEU A 105 3.70 10.53 4.55
C LEU A 105 4.95 9.98 5.25
N TRP A 106 5.22 8.72 5.07
CA TRP A 106 6.41 8.03 5.57
C TRP A 106 6.61 6.69 4.88
N SER A 107 7.84 6.24 4.85
CA SER A 107 8.23 4.91 4.36
C SER A 107 9.34 4.30 5.21
N PHE A 108 9.32 2.99 5.33
CA PHE A 108 10.36 2.19 5.96
C PHE A 108 10.77 1.07 5.01
N ASN A 109 12.07 0.91 4.83
CA ASN A 109 12.63 0.01 3.84
C ASN A 109 13.76 -0.79 4.48
N TYR A 110 13.54 -2.10 4.69
CA TYR A 110 14.49 -3.01 5.29
C TYR A 110 14.89 -4.13 4.32
N PHE A 111 16.16 -4.47 4.32
CA PHE A 111 16.72 -5.58 3.57
C PHE A 111 17.31 -6.60 4.53
N PHE A 112 16.78 -7.80 4.54
CA PHE A 112 17.31 -8.94 5.28
C PHE A 112 18.17 -9.74 4.31
N TYR A 113 19.50 -9.65 4.45
CA TYR A 113 20.44 -10.31 3.56
C TYR A 113 21.06 -11.54 4.21
N ASN A 114 20.63 -12.72 3.80
CA ASN A 114 21.24 -13.98 4.18
C ASN A 114 22.37 -14.34 3.19
N LYS A 115 23.62 -14.17 3.64
CA LYS A 115 24.81 -14.46 2.83
C LYS A 115 25.00 -15.95 2.52
N LYS A 116 24.58 -16.83 3.42
CA LYS A 116 24.68 -18.27 3.25
C LYS A 116 23.72 -18.76 2.16
N LEU A 117 22.47 -18.31 2.21
CA LEU A 117 21.45 -18.62 1.23
C LEU A 117 21.60 -17.81 -0.06
N LYS A 118 22.43 -16.74 -0.07
CA LYS A 118 22.56 -15.77 -1.17
C LYS A 118 21.22 -15.17 -1.58
N ARG A 119 20.41 -14.81 -0.58
CA ARG A 119 19.06 -14.26 -0.75
C ARG A 119 18.94 -12.93 -0.03
N ILE A 120 18.11 -12.06 -0.57
CA ILE A 120 17.66 -10.84 0.07
C ILE A 120 16.14 -10.88 0.13
N LEU A 121 15.58 -10.65 1.31
CA LEU A 121 14.17 -10.34 1.50
C LEU A 121 14.09 -8.82 1.71
N TYR A 122 13.32 -8.17 0.87
CA TYR A 122 13.01 -6.75 1.01
C TYR A 122 11.66 -6.58 1.68
N PHE A 123 11.65 -5.85 2.78
CA PHE A 123 10.46 -5.51 3.53
C PHE A 123 10.24 -4.00 3.46
N THR A 124 9.11 -3.59 2.96
CA THR A 124 8.75 -2.18 2.84
C THR A 124 7.38 -1.91 3.42
N MET A 125 7.24 -0.74 4.02
CA MET A 125 5.99 -0.16 4.46
C MET A 125 5.99 1.32 4.13
N HIS A 126 4.87 1.83 3.66
CA HIS A 126 4.67 3.25 3.44
C HIS A 126 3.23 3.64 3.76
N ALA A 127 3.03 4.89 4.11
CA ALA A 127 1.72 5.50 4.26
C ALA A 127 1.58 6.65 3.27
N THR A 128 0.46 6.64 2.54
CA THR A 128 0.11 7.67 1.58
C THR A 128 -1.07 8.49 2.09
N SER A 129 -1.11 9.77 1.75
CA SER A 129 -2.23 10.64 2.06
C SER A 129 -3.47 10.19 1.29
N LYS A 130 -4.59 10.00 2.00
CA LYS A 130 -5.85 9.60 1.38
C LYS A 130 -6.38 10.63 0.39
N THR A 131 -6.09 11.91 0.61
CA THR A 131 -6.52 13.01 -0.27
C THR A 131 -5.92 12.91 -1.68
N MET A 132 -4.72 12.33 -1.81
CA MET A 132 -4.09 12.13 -3.13
C MET A 132 -4.66 10.92 -3.86
N LEU A 133 -5.04 9.86 -3.14
CA LEU A 133 -5.64 8.67 -3.74
C LEU A 133 -7.03 8.95 -4.35
N ASP A 134 -7.75 9.94 -3.81
CA ASP A 134 -9.07 10.35 -4.33
C ASP A 134 -8.95 11.23 -5.59
N LEU A 135 -7.81 11.91 -5.82
CA LEU A 135 -7.58 12.73 -7.01
C LEU A 135 -7.24 11.89 -8.26
N ASP A 136 -6.55 10.77 -8.10
CA ASP A 136 -6.21 9.88 -9.21
C ASP A 136 -7.42 9.04 -9.69
N SER A 137 -8.53 9.04 -8.93
CA SER A 137 -9.74 8.27 -9.26
C SER A 137 -10.76 9.06 -10.10
N ASP A 138 -10.60 10.36 -10.23
CA ASP A 138 -11.58 11.25 -10.90
C ASP A 138 -11.27 11.50 -12.39
N ASP A 139 -10.21 10.95 -12.95
CA ASP A 139 -9.81 11.16 -14.35
C ASP A 139 -10.47 10.18 -15.37
N GLU A 140 -11.40 9.32 -14.94
CA GLU A 140 -12.22 8.49 -15.84
C GLU A 140 -13.71 8.87 -15.79
N LEU A 141 -14.04 10.15 -15.89
CA LEU A 141 -15.37 10.54 -16.31
C LEU A 141 -15.31 11.03 -17.75
N ASP A 142 -15.45 10.09 -18.66
CA ASP A 142 -15.76 10.30 -20.06
C ASP A 142 -16.89 11.32 -20.23
N LEU A 143 -16.52 12.53 -20.60
CA LEU A 143 -17.44 13.49 -21.18
C LEU A 143 -17.57 13.18 -22.68
N ASP A 144 -18.33 12.15 -22.98
CA ASP A 144 -18.83 11.93 -24.33
C ASP A 144 -20.05 12.84 -24.54
N GLU A 145 -19.80 14.13 -24.72
CA GLU A 145 -20.77 15.11 -25.17
C GLU A 145 -20.80 15.14 -26.71
N SER A 146 -21.47 14.14 -27.28
CA SER A 146 -21.82 14.20 -28.70
C SER A 146 -22.87 15.26 -28.92
N ASN A 147 -22.39 16.45 -29.33
CA ASN A 147 -23.16 17.53 -29.88
C ASN A 147 -23.73 17.11 -31.24
N ASP A 148 -25.00 16.74 -31.29
CA ASP A 148 -25.75 16.69 -32.56
C ASP A 148 -26.79 17.79 -32.61
N GLN A 149 -26.42 18.86 -33.31
CA GLN A 149 -27.32 19.94 -33.77
C GLN A 149 -27.90 19.53 -35.12
N THR A 150 -29.19 19.16 -35.15
CA THR A 150 -29.98 19.38 -36.34
C THR A 150 -31.37 19.84 -35.95
N GLY A 151 -31.74 20.97 -36.53
CA GLY A 151 -32.97 21.70 -36.32
C GLY A 151 -34.18 21.02 -36.91
N GLY A 152 -35.35 21.41 -36.42
CA GLY A 152 -36.64 21.01 -36.98
C GLY A 152 -37.82 21.64 -36.21
N THR A 153 -38.34 22.67 -36.76
CA THR A 153 -39.57 23.41 -36.46
C THR A 153 -40.81 22.52 -36.27
N GLY A 154 -41.73 22.94 -35.37
CA GLY A 154 -43.13 22.77 -35.67
C GLY A 154 -44.11 22.40 -34.56
N TYR A 155 -44.80 23.39 -34.05
CA TYR A 155 -46.24 23.49 -33.73
C TYR A 155 -46.94 22.54 -32.75
N ASN A 156 -47.46 23.19 -31.73
CA ASN A 156 -48.84 23.17 -31.21
C ASN A 156 -49.43 21.95 -30.49
N SER A 157 -49.75 22.20 -29.22
CA SER A 157 -51.16 22.46 -28.78
C SER A 157 -51.92 21.30 -28.13
N TYR A 158 -52.54 21.65 -27.00
CA TYR A 158 -53.72 21.08 -26.28
C TYR A 158 -53.50 19.86 -25.41
N ASP A 159 -53.67 20.07 -24.13
CA ASP A 159 -54.88 20.08 -23.30
C ASP A 159 -55.26 18.70 -22.76
N GLY A 160 -55.62 18.69 -21.50
CA GLY A 160 -56.49 17.65 -20.99
C GLY A 160 -55.99 16.88 -19.74
N SER A 161 -56.09 17.57 -18.61
CA SER A 161 -56.76 17.08 -17.38
C SER A 161 -57.04 15.58 -17.24
N HIS A 162 -56.74 15.09 -16.09
CA HIS A 162 -57.45 14.31 -15.06
C HIS A 162 -56.46 13.46 -14.27
N ARG A 163 -56.26 13.77 -13.00
CA ARG A 163 -57.03 13.42 -11.81
C ARG A 163 -57.02 11.92 -11.46
N GLU A 164 -56.70 11.76 -10.21
CA GLU A 164 -57.00 10.73 -9.23
C GLU A 164 -55.90 9.69 -9.02
N SER A 165 -55.22 9.64 -7.89
CA SER A 165 -55.66 9.39 -6.51
C SER A 165 -55.81 7.89 -6.20
N PHE A 166 -55.39 7.59 -5.03
CA PHE A 166 -55.40 6.36 -4.20
C PHE A 166 -54.09 5.60 -4.26
N GLY A 167 -53.41 5.37 -3.20
CA GLY A 167 -53.79 5.24 -1.79
C GLY A 167 -53.26 3.92 -1.28
N ASN A 168 -52.73 4.00 -0.09
CA ASN A 168 -52.56 2.93 0.89
C ASN A 168 -51.44 1.90 0.63
N ASP A 169 -50.44 1.91 1.50
CA ASP A 169 -50.48 1.34 2.86
C ASP A 169 -50.28 -0.16 2.81
N ASP A 170 -49.14 -0.63 3.23
CA ASP A 170 -49.14 -1.67 4.23
C ASP A 170 -47.73 -1.80 4.87
N SER A 171 -47.74 -1.48 6.13
CA SER A 171 -46.80 -1.83 7.16
C SER A 171 -46.82 -3.34 7.43
N MET A 172 -45.68 -3.97 7.56
CA MET A 172 -45.48 -5.14 8.41
C MET A 172 -44.07 -5.07 8.96
N VAL A 173 -43.86 -4.66 10.15
CA VAL A 173 -44.03 -5.20 11.50
C VAL A 173 -43.55 -6.65 11.62
N PHE A 174 -42.36 -6.72 12.29
CA PHE A 174 -41.93 -7.66 13.32
C PHE A 174 -42.10 -9.16 13.12
N ASP A 175 -41.06 -9.88 13.42
CA ASP A 175 -41.12 -10.67 14.65
C ASP A 175 -39.75 -10.95 15.24
N GLU A 176 -39.60 -10.61 16.52
CA GLU A 176 -38.64 -11.16 17.47
C GLU A 176 -38.97 -12.64 17.66
N MET A 177 -37.97 -13.50 17.71
CA MET A 177 -38.01 -14.67 18.57
C MET A 177 -36.61 -15.08 19.01
N ASP A 178 -36.38 -14.89 20.28
CA ASP A 178 -35.67 -15.66 21.27
C ASP A 178 -35.50 -17.17 20.94
N LEU A 179 -34.28 -17.64 21.10
CA LEU A 179 -33.85 -18.70 22.00
C LEU A 179 -32.35 -18.93 21.87
#